data_6c21dd65724a6581de4a27640c01d837
#
_entry.id   6c21dd65724a6581de4a27640c01d837
#
_cell.length_a   1.000
_cell.length_b   1.000
_cell.length_c   1.000
_cell.angle_alpha   90.00
_cell.angle_beta   90.00
_cell.angle_gamma   90.00
#
_symmetry.space_group_name_H-M   'P 1'
#
loop_
_entity.id
_entity.type
_entity.pdbx_description
1 polymer ?
#
loop_
_entity_poly.entity_id
_entity_poly.type
_entity_poly.pdbx_seq_one_letter_code
_entity_poly.pdbx_strand_id
1 'polypeptide(L)'
;MSADWVAALRFAALPGAVAVLFERQKTVEDGTPTIKYRLTSFSGSGAIMGDDRDYDLLKAAMTPLETLAAAESENDLSVRLDLESGQLRKLS
;
A
#
# COMPACT_ATOMS: atom_id res chain seq x y z
N MET A 1 7.24 1.06 13.22
CA MET A 1 6.52 0.15 12.31
C MET A 1 7.19 -1.22 12.34
N SER A 2 6.44 -2.26 12.14
CA SER A 2 6.91 -3.63 12.34
C SER A 2 7.39 -4.28 11.03
N ALA A 3 8.09 -5.41 11.18
CA ALA A 3 8.50 -6.24 10.06
C ALA A 3 7.30 -6.76 9.24
N ASP A 4 6.10 -6.81 9.83
CA ASP A 4 4.89 -7.23 9.13
C ASP A 4 4.54 -6.31 7.99
N TRP A 5 4.75 -5.00 8.15
CA TRP A 5 4.56 -4.03 7.08
C TRP A 5 5.50 -4.29 5.91
N VAL A 6 6.77 -4.57 6.20
CA VAL A 6 7.76 -4.86 5.16
C VAL A 6 7.36 -6.11 4.38
N ALA A 7 7.00 -7.18 5.07
CA ALA A 7 6.60 -8.43 4.43
C ALA A 7 5.33 -8.24 3.58
N ALA A 8 4.32 -7.55 4.11
CA ALA A 8 3.06 -7.32 3.40
C ALA A 8 3.26 -6.45 2.15
N LEU A 9 4.07 -5.40 2.23
CA LEU A 9 4.34 -4.53 1.10
C LEU A 9 5.19 -5.23 0.04
N ARG A 10 6.17 -6.04 0.43
CA ARG A 10 6.94 -6.85 -0.54
C ARG A 10 6.06 -7.82 -1.29
N PHE A 11 5.14 -8.47 -0.59
CA PHE A 11 4.18 -9.38 -1.22
C PHE A 11 3.26 -8.65 -2.20
N ALA A 12 2.86 -7.43 -1.85
CA ALA A 12 1.92 -6.64 -2.65
C ALA A 12 2.57 -5.94 -3.85
N ALA A 13 3.90 -5.74 -3.85
CA ALA A 13 4.58 -5.04 -4.93
C ALA A 13 4.57 -5.86 -6.22
N LEU A 14 4.48 -5.15 -7.36
CA LEU A 14 4.58 -5.78 -8.67
C LEU A 14 6.02 -6.27 -8.92
N PRO A 15 6.19 -7.36 -9.69
CA PRO A 15 7.53 -7.81 -10.07
C PRO A 15 8.30 -6.71 -10.80
N GLY A 16 9.55 -6.50 -10.40
CA GLY A 16 10.40 -5.46 -10.98
C GLY A 16 10.25 -4.09 -10.36
N ALA A 17 9.34 -3.90 -9.41
CA ALA A 17 9.21 -2.63 -8.71
C ALA A 17 10.41 -2.39 -7.79
N VAL A 18 10.82 -1.12 -7.65
CA VAL A 18 11.87 -0.72 -6.72
C VAL A 18 11.31 -0.05 -5.47
N ALA A 19 10.04 0.36 -5.51
CA ALA A 19 9.33 0.93 -4.35
C ALA A 19 7.85 0.63 -4.46
N VAL A 20 7.17 0.61 -3.32
CA VAL A 20 5.73 0.42 -3.24
C VAL A 20 5.14 1.36 -2.21
N LEU A 21 3.99 1.96 -2.54
CA LEU A 21 3.29 2.90 -1.69
C LEU A 21 1.88 2.39 -1.42
N PHE A 22 1.52 2.28 -0.15
CA PHE A 22 0.18 1.96 0.29
C PHE A 22 -0.46 3.20 0.91
N GLU A 23 -1.67 3.53 0.46
CA GLU A 23 -2.40 4.69 0.97
C GLU A 23 -3.80 4.28 1.38
N ARG A 24 -4.25 4.83 2.50
CA ARG A 24 -5.64 4.77 2.94
C ARG A 24 -6.15 6.19 3.12
N GLN A 25 -7.27 6.51 2.48
CA GLN A 25 -7.90 7.82 2.59
C GLN A 25 -9.33 7.67 3.07
N LYS A 26 -9.68 8.48 4.07
CA LYS A 26 -11.03 8.55 4.60
C LYS A 26 -11.71 9.76 3.97
N THR A 27 -12.78 9.53 3.23
CA THR A 27 -13.53 10.57 2.54
C THR A 27 -14.98 10.55 3.00
N VAL A 28 -15.71 11.64 2.70
CA VAL A 28 -17.15 11.70 2.92
C VAL A 28 -17.81 11.88 1.58
N GLU A 29 -18.63 10.91 1.17
CA GLU A 29 -19.39 10.95 -0.07
C GLU A 29 -20.89 10.94 0.27
N ASP A 30 -21.62 11.99 -0.17
CA ASP A 30 -23.05 12.14 0.09
C ASP A 30 -23.39 12.02 1.59
N GLY A 31 -22.51 12.56 2.46
CA GLY A 31 -22.68 12.50 3.90
C GLY A 31 -22.28 11.18 4.53
N THR A 32 -21.83 10.19 3.74
CA THR A 32 -21.44 8.87 4.22
C THR A 32 -19.92 8.75 4.26
N PRO A 33 -19.32 8.40 5.43
CA PRO A 33 -17.88 8.14 5.49
C PRO A 33 -17.52 6.92 4.63
N THR A 34 -16.48 7.09 3.80
CA THR A 34 -15.98 6.03 2.92
C THR A 34 -14.47 5.94 3.08
N ILE A 35 -13.95 4.71 3.13
CA ILE A 35 -12.52 4.45 3.19
C ILE A 35 -12.07 3.93 1.83
N LYS A 36 -11.06 4.58 1.24
CA LYS A 36 -10.48 4.16 -0.04
C LYS A 36 -9.03 3.76 0.17
N TYR A 37 -8.63 2.70 -0.51
CA TYR A 37 -7.27 2.18 -0.47
C TYR A 37 -6.64 2.29 -1.85
N ARG A 38 -5.34 2.59 -1.87
CA ARG A 38 -4.55 2.62 -3.11
C ARG A 38 -3.22 1.96 -2.88
N LEU A 39 -2.81 1.15 -3.84
CA LEU A 39 -1.49 0.53 -3.86
C LEU A 39 -0.80 0.91 -5.16
N THR A 40 0.40 1.47 -5.06
CA THR A 40 1.16 1.93 -6.20
C THR A 40 2.56 1.32 -6.17
N SER A 41 2.98 0.71 -7.28
CA SER A 41 4.35 0.22 -7.46
C SER A 41 5.09 1.16 -8.39
N PHE A 42 6.38 1.38 -8.11
CA PHE A 42 7.23 2.29 -8.88
C PHE A 42 8.39 1.53 -9.50
N SER A 43 8.67 1.83 -10.77
CA SER A 43 9.81 1.27 -11.48
C SER A 43 11.12 1.97 -11.09
N GLY A 44 12.27 1.45 -11.57
CA GLY A 44 13.57 2.03 -11.28
C GLY A 44 13.74 3.46 -11.78
N SER A 45 12.92 3.89 -12.76
CA SER A 45 12.90 5.28 -13.23
C SER A 45 11.99 6.18 -12.40
N GLY A 46 11.29 5.63 -11.40
CA GLY A 46 10.30 6.36 -10.63
C GLY A 46 8.92 6.42 -11.27
N ALA A 47 8.73 5.80 -12.42
CA ALA A 47 7.43 5.78 -13.09
C ALA A 47 6.46 4.83 -12.37
N ILE A 48 5.18 5.20 -12.39
CA ILE A 48 4.13 4.36 -11.85
C ILE A 48 3.94 3.14 -12.75
N MET A 49 3.94 1.95 -12.14
CA MET A 49 3.67 0.69 -12.84
C MET A 49 2.18 0.39 -12.76
N GLY A 50 1.61 -0.06 -13.87
CA GLY A 50 0.24 -0.56 -13.88
C GLY A 50 0.14 -1.87 -13.10
N ASP A 51 -1.04 -2.17 -12.56
CA ASP A 51 -1.30 -3.45 -11.90
C ASP A 51 -2.26 -4.25 -12.78
N ASP A 52 -1.73 -5.33 -13.37
CA ASP A 52 -2.47 -6.20 -14.27
C ASP A 52 -2.83 -7.55 -13.64
N ARG A 53 -2.65 -7.68 -12.32
CA ARG A 53 -3.07 -8.88 -11.60
C ARG A 53 -4.59 -8.99 -11.63
N ASP A 54 -5.11 -10.22 -11.62
CA ASP A 54 -6.53 -10.38 -11.49
C ASP A 54 -7.02 -9.89 -10.13
N TYR A 55 -8.32 -9.64 -10.02
CA TYR A 55 -8.92 -9.02 -8.84
C TYR A 55 -8.68 -9.84 -7.58
N ASP A 56 -8.75 -11.18 -7.67
CA ASP A 56 -8.58 -12.03 -6.50
C ASP A 56 -7.16 -11.98 -5.96
N LEU A 57 -6.16 -11.96 -6.84
CA LEU A 57 -4.77 -11.84 -6.44
C LEU A 57 -4.48 -10.48 -5.82
N LEU A 58 -5.02 -9.41 -6.41
CA LEU A 58 -4.87 -8.07 -5.86
C LEU A 58 -5.52 -7.96 -4.48
N LYS A 59 -6.71 -8.50 -4.32
CA LYS A 59 -7.43 -8.50 -3.05
C LYS A 59 -6.65 -9.27 -1.98
N ALA A 60 -6.07 -10.42 -2.34
CA ALA A 60 -5.24 -11.20 -1.41
C ALA A 60 -4.02 -10.40 -0.95
N ALA A 61 -3.42 -9.60 -1.83
CA ALA A 61 -2.29 -8.74 -1.47
C ALA A 61 -2.72 -7.54 -0.62
N MET A 62 -3.91 -6.99 -0.86
CA MET A 62 -4.41 -5.83 -0.12
C MET A 62 -4.89 -6.16 1.29
N THR A 63 -5.46 -7.32 1.50
CA THR A 63 -6.08 -7.69 2.79
C THR A 63 -5.11 -7.57 3.98
N PRO A 64 -3.87 -8.09 3.92
CA PRO A 64 -2.93 -7.90 5.03
C PRO A 64 -2.59 -6.44 5.29
N LEU A 65 -2.49 -5.63 4.22
CA LEU A 65 -2.20 -4.20 4.35
C LEU A 65 -3.36 -3.45 5.02
N GLU A 66 -4.59 -3.78 4.65
CA GLU A 66 -5.77 -3.18 5.27
C GLU A 66 -5.84 -3.51 6.76
N THR A 67 -5.51 -4.74 7.13
CA THR A 67 -5.48 -5.18 8.54
C THR A 67 -4.42 -4.42 9.33
N LEU A 68 -3.21 -4.29 8.78
CA LEU A 68 -2.13 -3.54 9.41
C LEU A 68 -2.48 -2.06 9.54
N ALA A 69 -3.11 -1.49 8.52
CA ALA A 69 -3.53 -0.08 8.53
C ALA A 69 -4.57 0.18 9.63
N ALA A 70 -5.53 -0.72 9.79
CA ALA A 70 -6.55 -0.58 10.83
C ALA A 70 -5.95 -0.61 12.24
N ALA A 71 -4.89 -1.43 12.44
CA ALA A 71 -4.19 -1.50 13.72
C ALA A 71 -3.29 -0.28 13.96
N GLU A 72 -2.78 0.35 12.88
CA GLU A 72 -1.83 1.47 13.00
C GLU A 72 -2.51 2.79 13.29
N SER A 73 -3.62 3.09 12.62
CA SER A 73 -4.26 4.41 12.72
C SER A 73 -5.71 4.35 12.26
N GLU A 74 -6.56 5.20 12.87
CA GLU A 74 -7.93 5.40 12.41
C GLU A 74 -8.03 6.51 11.36
N ASN A 75 -6.94 7.25 11.14
CA ASN A 75 -6.88 8.39 10.22
C ASN A 75 -6.27 7.97 8.88
N ASP A 76 -6.10 8.95 8.00
CA ASP A 76 -5.41 8.74 6.74
C ASP A 76 -4.00 8.21 6.99
N LEU A 77 -3.53 7.34 6.12
CA LEU A 77 -2.25 6.68 6.27
C LEU A 77 -1.57 6.53 4.92
N SER A 78 -0.27 6.84 4.87
CA SER A 78 0.56 6.58 3.71
C SER A 78 1.85 5.93 4.17
N VAL A 79 2.16 4.77 3.62
CA VAL A 79 3.35 4.00 3.98
C VAL A 79 4.09 3.60 2.71
N ARG A 80 5.38 3.93 2.66
CA ARG A 80 6.23 3.62 1.51
C ARG A 80 7.35 2.68 1.91
N LEU A 81 7.57 1.65 1.10
CA LEU A 81 8.70 0.74 1.25
C LEU A 81 9.63 0.88 0.04
N ASP A 82 10.91 1.15 0.31
CA ASP A 82 11.96 1.03 -0.68
C ASP A 82 12.39 -0.44 -0.74
N LEU A 83 12.16 -1.10 -1.88
CA LEU A 83 12.39 -2.53 -2.01
C LEU A 83 13.87 -2.88 -2.14
N GLU A 84 14.70 -1.94 -2.56
CA GLU A 84 16.14 -2.17 -2.69
C GLU A 84 16.84 -2.10 -1.32
N SER A 85 16.52 -1.08 -0.53
CA SER A 85 17.14 -0.88 0.79
C SER A 85 16.37 -1.53 1.92
N GLY A 86 15.09 -1.85 1.72
CA GLY A 86 14.20 -2.34 2.76
C GLY A 86 13.72 -1.24 3.70
N GLN A 87 13.99 0.02 3.38
CA GLN A 87 13.59 1.14 4.23
C GLN A 87 12.10 1.40 4.16
N LEU A 88 11.46 1.41 5.32
CA LEU A 88 10.03 1.67 5.48
C LEU A 88 9.82 3.08 6.02
N ARG A 89 8.89 3.83 5.40
CA ARG A 89 8.58 5.19 5.83
C ARG A 89 7.08 5.37 5.96
N LYS A 90 6.67 5.96 7.06
CA LYS A 90 5.31 6.46 7.24
C LYS A 90 5.29 7.92 6.81
N LEU A 91 4.51 8.26 5.76
CA LEU A 91 4.48 9.59 5.17
C LEU A 91 3.40 10.49 5.76
N SER A 92 2.41 9.90 6.38
CA SER A 92 1.34 10.69 7.01
C SER A 92 0.69 9.96 8.17
#